data_badbad8d3f8ac976f280db0950e2613b
#
_entry.id   badbad8d3f8ac976f280db0950e2613b
#
_cell.length_a   1.000
_cell.length_b   1.000
_cell.length_c   1.000
_cell.angle_alpha   90.00
_cell.angle_beta   90.00
_cell.angle_gamma   90.00
#
_symmetry.space_group_name_H-M   'P 1'
#
loop_
_entity.id
_entity.type
_entity.pdbx_description
1 polymer ?
#
loop_
_entity_poly.entity_id
_entity_poly.type
_entity_poly.pdbx_seq_one_letter_code
_entity_poly.pdbx_strand_id
1 'polypeptide(L)'
;VYSTGNEVLDGVGDSMKGHAKSRVTTVTMRSPDADEYIEYGVANDHAPELLAWVKQFPHCLSSYQDKSQSENMYIYRPTEQQTAYFCPRSGTKASEIIKHRLTLGVDLTMSALIGTIGEASARDMSAYFNLSDELPTRDIIQSSPTTAPIPKDPSAQIILVMRELMAIESKHVKSWVTYMQRLPMEVQALFGTTISESSKASEVMNEPDFTSWAVENQKYF
;
A
#
# COMPACT_ATOMS: atom_id res chain seq x y z
N VAL A 1 -20.21 -6.67 -24.18
CA VAL A 1 -20.82 -6.07 -22.98
C VAL A 1 -20.22 -6.77 -21.77
N TYR A 2 -19.65 -6.01 -20.83
CA TYR A 2 -19.13 -6.50 -19.57
C TYR A 2 -20.11 -6.11 -18.47
N SER A 3 -20.30 -7.01 -17.49
CA SER A 3 -21.09 -6.77 -16.30
C SER A 3 -20.33 -7.27 -15.09
N THR A 4 -20.37 -6.55 -13.99
CA THR A 4 -19.81 -6.97 -12.70
C THR A 4 -20.94 -7.15 -11.70
N GLY A 5 -20.79 -8.10 -10.78
CA GLY A 5 -21.73 -8.36 -9.72
C GLY A 5 -21.06 -9.07 -8.56
N ASN A 6 -21.71 -9.04 -7.40
CA ASN A 6 -21.26 -9.79 -6.24
C ASN A 6 -21.69 -11.26 -6.36
N GLU A 7 -20.98 -12.15 -5.68
CA GLU A 7 -21.40 -13.54 -5.56
C GLU A 7 -22.66 -13.66 -4.70
N VAL A 8 -23.46 -14.71 -4.96
CA VAL A 8 -24.70 -14.96 -4.19
C VAL A 8 -24.42 -15.11 -2.69
N LEU A 9 -23.22 -15.61 -2.34
CA LEU A 9 -22.76 -15.75 -0.96
C LEU A 9 -22.57 -14.41 -0.23
N ASP A 10 -22.41 -13.32 -0.98
CA ASP A 10 -22.30 -11.97 -0.40
C ASP A 10 -23.65 -11.40 0.06
N GLY A 11 -24.74 -12.15 -0.09
CA GLY A 11 -26.09 -11.74 0.32
C GLY A 11 -26.66 -10.57 -0.48
N VAL A 12 -26.00 -10.17 -1.57
CA VAL A 12 -26.37 -9.02 -2.40
C VAL A 12 -26.54 -9.49 -3.85
N GLY A 13 -27.78 -9.52 -4.30
CA GLY A 13 -28.13 -9.77 -5.70
C GLY A 13 -28.80 -11.10 -5.98
N ASP A 14 -29.63 -11.09 -7.01
CA ASP A 14 -30.30 -12.29 -7.53
C ASP A 14 -29.32 -13.15 -8.33
N SER A 15 -29.41 -14.46 -8.17
CA SER A 15 -28.67 -15.39 -9.02
C SER A 15 -29.09 -15.22 -10.49
N MET A 16 -28.11 -15.19 -11.37
CA MET A 16 -28.36 -15.13 -12.81
C MET A 16 -29.26 -16.30 -13.26
N LYS A 17 -30.31 -16.00 -13.99
CA LYS A 17 -31.25 -17.02 -14.50
C LYS A 17 -30.56 -18.00 -15.44
N GLY A 18 -31.00 -19.27 -15.44
CA GLY A 18 -30.34 -20.35 -16.17
C GLY A 18 -30.07 -20.07 -17.65
N HIS A 19 -31.03 -19.45 -18.34
CA HIS A 19 -30.91 -19.09 -19.78
C HIS A 19 -29.87 -17.98 -20.04
N ALA A 20 -29.54 -17.16 -19.03
CA ALA A 20 -28.49 -16.16 -19.15
C ALA A 20 -27.10 -16.76 -18.89
N LYS A 21 -27.00 -17.73 -17.97
CA LYS A 21 -25.74 -18.41 -17.65
C LYS A 21 -25.06 -19.07 -18.86
N SER A 22 -25.85 -19.60 -19.80
CA SER A 22 -25.34 -20.24 -21.01
C SER A 22 -24.79 -19.26 -22.07
N ARG A 23 -24.99 -17.96 -21.89
CA ARG A 23 -24.65 -16.90 -22.86
C ARG A 23 -23.54 -15.98 -22.39
N VAL A 24 -22.98 -16.24 -21.23
CA VAL A 24 -21.91 -15.42 -20.62
C VAL A 24 -20.74 -16.29 -20.18
N THR A 25 -19.56 -15.72 -20.22
CA THR A 25 -18.40 -16.29 -19.53
C THR A 25 -18.28 -15.62 -18.18
N THR A 26 -18.38 -16.41 -17.12
CA THR A 26 -18.22 -15.91 -15.74
C THR A 26 -16.76 -16.07 -15.32
N VAL A 27 -16.17 -14.99 -14.83
CA VAL A 27 -14.83 -14.97 -14.26
C VAL A 27 -14.97 -14.53 -12.81
N THR A 28 -14.55 -15.39 -11.89
CA THR A 28 -14.48 -15.04 -10.46
C THR A 28 -13.14 -14.36 -10.19
N MET A 29 -13.20 -13.16 -9.65
CA MET A 29 -12.02 -12.39 -9.25
C MET A 29 -11.80 -12.57 -7.74
N ARG A 30 -10.57 -12.86 -7.34
CA ARG A 30 -10.16 -12.82 -5.92
C ARG A 30 -9.81 -11.39 -5.49
N SER A 31 -9.80 -11.14 -4.20
CA SER A 31 -9.17 -9.94 -3.65
C SER A 31 -7.65 -9.96 -3.93
N PRO A 32 -7.02 -8.80 -4.13
CA PRO A 32 -5.58 -8.71 -4.24
C PRO A 32 -4.94 -9.12 -2.90
N ASP A 33 -3.74 -9.67 -2.94
CA ASP A 33 -2.88 -9.74 -1.77
C ASP A 33 -2.20 -8.38 -1.50
N ALA A 34 -1.39 -8.32 -0.44
CA ALA A 34 -0.79 -7.05 -0.04
C ALA A 34 0.22 -6.53 -1.07
N ASP A 35 0.99 -7.40 -1.70
CA ASP A 35 2.02 -6.99 -2.66
C ASP A 35 1.37 -6.49 -3.95
N GLU A 36 0.35 -7.17 -4.47
CA GLU A 36 -0.45 -6.71 -5.61
C GLU A 36 -1.16 -5.36 -5.32
N TYR A 37 -1.68 -5.19 -4.08
CA TYR A 37 -2.30 -3.92 -3.70
C TYR A 37 -1.29 -2.78 -3.62
N ILE A 38 -0.08 -3.06 -3.12
CA ILE A 38 1.00 -2.07 -3.04
C ILE A 38 1.47 -1.69 -4.45
N GLU A 39 1.70 -2.66 -5.34
CA GLU A 39 2.06 -2.39 -6.74
C GLU A 39 1.01 -1.48 -7.41
N TYR A 40 -0.26 -1.84 -7.29
CA TYR A 40 -1.37 -1.00 -7.77
C TYR A 40 -1.33 0.40 -7.15
N GLY A 41 -1.12 0.48 -5.84
CA GLY A 41 -1.11 1.74 -5.11
C GLY A 41 0.06 2.65 -5.50
N VAL A 42 1.25 2.09 -5.70
CA VAL A 42 2.41 2.83 -6.22
C VAL A 42 2.12 3.38 -7.63
N ALA A 43 1.54 2.56 -8.51
CA ALA A 43 1.18 2.95 -9.86
C ALA A 43 0.05 4.01 -9.93
N ASN A 44 -0.81 4.08 -8.91
CA ASN A 44 -1.96 4.98 -8.83
C ASN A 44 -1.81 6.07 -7.76
N ASP A 45 -0.57 6.36 -7.36
CA ASP A 45 -0.25 7.45 -6.44
C ASP A 45 -1.00 7.39 -5.10
N HIS A 46 -1.12 6.20 -4.49
CA HIS A 46 -1.69 6.06 -3.15
C HIS A 46 -0.74 6.64 -2.09
N ALA A 47 -1.31 7.14 -0.99
CA ALA A 47 -0.52 7.69 0.11
C ALA A 47 0.48 6.67 0.66
N PRO A 48 1.77 7.02 0.82
CA PRO A 48 2.81 6.09 1.27
C PRO A 48 2.55 5.53 2.68
N GLU A 49 1.88 6.29 3.54
CA GLU A 49 1.45 5.85 4.87
C GLU A 49 0.46 4.68 4.79
N LEU A 50 -0.48 4.75 3.85
CA LEU A 50 -1.44 3.68 3.59
C LEU A 50 -0.73 2.41 3.10
N LEU A 51 0.19 2.54 2.14
CA LEU A 51 0.91 1.40 1.56
C LEU A 51 1.81 0.73 2.61
N ALA A 52 2.47 1.52 3.45
CA ALA A 52 3.27 1.01 4.55
C ALA A 52 2.42 0.28 5.60
N TRP A 53 1.25 0.81 5.92
CA TRP A 53 0.30 0.16 6.82
C TRP A 53 -0.20 -1.17 6.25
N VAL A 54 -0.59 -1.23 4.97
CA VAL A 54 -0.99 -2.47 4.30
C VAL A 54 0.14 -3.50 4.29
N LYS A 55 1.39 -3.08 4.04
CA LYS A 55 2.55 -3.98 4.09
C LYS A 55 2.73 -4.61 5.47
N GLN A 56 2.49 -3.86 6.52
CA GLN A 56 2.64 -4.35 7.90
C GLN A 56 1.43 -5.14 8.39
N PHE A 57 0.24 -4.85 7.87
CA PHE A 57 -1.01 -5.51 8.24
C PHE A 57 -1.70 -6.16 7.03
N PRO A 58 -1.05 -7.13 6.34
CA PRO A 58 -1.57 -7.71 5.09
C PRO A 58 -2.95 -8.36 5.25
N HIS A 59 -3.30 -8.79 6.47
CA HIS A 59 -4.60 -9.36 6.79
C HIS A 59 -5.76 -8.34 6.68
N CYS A 60 -5.49 -7.04 6.54
CA CYS A 60 -6.52 -6.04 6.23
C CYS A 60 -7.21 -6.26 4.87
N LEU A 61 -6.58 -7.04 3.99
CA LEU A 61 -7.12 -7.44 2.68
C LEU A 61 -7.75 -8.84 2.67
N SER A 62 -7.79 -9.51 3.81
CA SER A 62 -8.37 -10.85 3.94
C SER A 62 -9.87 -10.86 3.65
N SER A 63 -10.39 -12.03 3.26
CA SER A 63 -11.82 -12.22 3.04
C SER A 63 -12.54 -12.53 4.36
N TYR A 64 -13.70 -11.94 4.57
CA TYR A 64 -14.60 -12.30 5.67
C TYR A 64 -15.16 -13.73 5.55
N GLN A 65 -15.05 -14.33 4.36
CA GLN A 65 -15.44 -15.72 4.12
C GLN A 65 -14.44 -16.72 4.72
N ASP A 66 -13.21 -16.26 4.99
CA ASP A 66 -12.20 -17.04 5.71
C ASP A 66 -12.51 -17.04 7.21
N LYS A 67 -12.94 -18.19 7.71
CA LYS A 67 -13.29 -18.37 9.13
C LYS A 67 -12.14 -18.09 10.08
N SER A 68 -10.89 -18.20 9.63
CA SER A 68 -9.72 -17.83 10.43
C SER A 68 -9.63 -16.34 10.70
N GLN A 69 -10.36 -15.52 9.95
CA GLN A 69 -10.38 -14.05 10.03
C GLN A 69 -11.58 -13.50 10.81
N SER A 70 -12.35 -14.36 11.52
CA SER A 70 -13.56 -13.95 12.25
C SER A 70 -13.35 -12.83 13.27
N GLU A 71 -12.15 -12.74 13.86
CA GLU A 71 -11.76 -11.71 14.83
C GLU A 71 -11.02 -10.52 14.21
N ASN A 72 -10.85 -10.51 12.87
CA ASN A 72 -10.15 -9.45 12.18
C ASN A 72 -11.01 -8.17 12.16
N MET A 73 -10.58 -7.15 12.89
CA MET A 73 -11.31 -5.89 13.05
C MET A 73 -11.23 -4.97 11.83
N TYR A 74 -10.33 -5.23 10.89
CA TYR A 74 -10.13 -4.36 9.73
C TYR A 74 -11.11 -4.64 8.60
N ILE A 75 -11.57 -5.89 8.45
CA ILE A 75 -12.41 -6.34 7.34
C ILE A 75 -13.91 -6.31 7.69
N TYR A 76 -14.74 -6.56 6.69
CA TYR A 76 -16.19 -6.71 6.89
C TYR A 76 -16.50 -7.89 7.81
N ARG A 77 -17.36 -7.67 8.81
CA ARG A 77 -17.87 -8.70 9.74
C ARG A 77 -19.39 -8.72 9.68
N PRO A 78 -20.00 -9.72 9.02
CA PRO A 78 -21.46 -9.78 8.80
C PRO A 78 -22.30 -9.79 10.08
N THR A 79 -21.72 -10.23 11.19
CA THR A 79 -22.39 -10.33 12.52
C THR A 79 -22.38 -9.02 13.31
N GLU A 80 -21.68 -8.01 12.84
CA GLU A 80 -21.52 -6.74 13.54
C GLU A 80 -22.09 -5.57 12.73
N GLN A 81 -22.58 -4.56 13.44
CA GLN A 81 -22.97 -3.30 12.82
C GLN A 81 -21.75 -2.40 12.64
N GLN A 82 -21.03 -2.59 11.54
CA GLN A 82 -19.90 -1.73 11.19
C GLN A 82 -20.39 -0.57 10.34
N THR A 83 -19.93 0.65 10.66
CA THR A 83 -20.17 1.84 9.83
C THR A 83 -19.33 1.78 8.56
N ALA A 84 -18.10 1.30 8.67
CA ALA A 84 -17.14 1.15 7.58
C ALA A 84 -16.12 0.07 7.92
N TYR A 85 -15.40 -0.41 6.91
CA TYR A 85 -14.33 -1.40 7.03
C TYR A 85 -13.31 -1.20 5.93
N PHE A 86 -12.11 -1.76 6.11
CA PHE A 86 -11.07 -1.71 5.11
C PHE A 86 -11.34 -2.72 3.98
N CYS A 87 -11.18 -2.26 2.75
CA CYS A 87 -11.11 -3.08 1.54
C CYS A 87 -10.36 -2.28 0.47
N PRO A 88 -9.94 -2.86 -0.67
CA PRO A 88 -9.21 -2.12 -1.70
C PRO A 88 -9.89 -0.81 -2.14
N ARG A 89 -11.20 -0.82 -2.30
CA ARG A 89 -11.98 0.36 -2.68
C ARG A 89 -11.99 1.46 -1.61
N SER A 90 -12.20 1.10 -0.37
CA SER A 90 -12.18 2.07 0.74
C SER A 90 -10.75 2.56 1.01
N GLY A 91 -9.74 1.71 0.80
CA GLY A 91 -8.33 2.08 0.86
C GLY A 91 -7.96 3.19 -0.14
N THR A 92 -8.42 3.09 -1.40
CA THR A 92 -8.23 4.16 -2.40
C THR A 92 -8.83 5.49 -1.93
N LYS A 93 -10.03 5.47 -1.33
CA LYS A 93 -10.64 6.69 -0.76
C LYS A 93 -9.87 7.20 0.45
N ALA A 94 -9.41 6.32 1.32
CA ALA A 94 -8.59 6.68 2.47
C ALA A 94 -7.27 7.33 2.04
N SER A 95 -6.65 6.85 0.97
CA SER A 95 -5.46 7.46 0.37
C SER A 95 -5.66 8.95 0.06
N GLU A 96 -6.77 9.30 -0.58
CA GLU A 96 -7.08 10.69 -0.90
C GLU A 96 -7.28 11.54 0.37
N ILE A 97 -7.94 10.99 1.40
CA ILE A 97 -8.07 11.69 2.69
C ILE A 97 -6.70 11.95 3.32
N ILE A 98 -5.82 10.94 3.30
CA ILE A 98 -4.47 11.03 3.88
C ILE A 98 -3.64 12.10 3.17
N LYS A 99 -3.66 12.16 1.86
CA LYS A 99 -2.96 13.19 1.07
C LYS A 99 -3.38 14.60 1.43
N HIS A 100 -4.63 14.78 1.83
CA HIS A 100 -5.18 16.07 2.20
C HIS A 100 -5.19 16.35 3.72
N ARG A 101 -4.59 15.47 4.55
CA ARG A 101 -4.67 15.53 6.01
C ARG A 101 -4.21 16.86 6.63
N LEU A 102 -3.18 17.48 6.05
CA LEU A 102 -2.67 18.77 6.53
C LEU A 102 -3.67 19.91 6.30
N THR A 103 -4.45 19.84 5.22
CA THR A 103 -5.50 20.82 4.92
C THR A 103 -6.76 20.58 5.75
N LEU A 104 -7.11 19.31 5.95
CA LEU A 104 -8.31 18.92 6.72
C LEU A 104 -8.14 19.13 8.23
N GLY A 105 -6.92 19.03 8.73
CA GLY A 105 -6.64 19.00 10.16
C GLY A 105 -6.94 17.63 10.79
N VAL A 106 -6.48 17.44 12.03
CA VAL A 106 -6.48 16.15 12.70
C VAL A 106 -7.89 15.58 12.89
N ASP A 107 -8.80 16.36 13.44
CA ASP A 107 -10.15 15.88 13.81
C ASP A 107 -10.98 15.46 12.59
N LEU A 108 -10.95 16.26 11.53
CA LEU A 108 -11.70 15.97 10.31
C LEU A 108 -11.07 14.80 9.55
N THR A 109 -9.74 14.72 9.50
CA THR A 109 -9.04 13.57 8.91
C THR A 109 -9.43 12.27 9.62
N MET A 110 -9.38 12.23 10.94
CA MET A 110 -9.76 11.04 11.71
C MET A 110 -11.23 10.68 11.52
N SER A 111 -12.13 11.64 11.57
CA SER A 111 -13.57 11.41 11.35
C SER A 111 -13.84 10.84 9.96
N ALA A 112 -13.19 11.39 8.93
CA ALA A 112 -13.32 10.92 7.55
C ALA A 112 -12.74 9.51 7.36
N LEU A 113 -11.59 9.20 7.96
CA LEU A 113 -11.00 7.87 7.91
C LEU A 113 -11.86 6.83 8.63
N ILE A 114 -12.36 7.14 9.84
CA ILE A 114 -13.27 6.25 10.58
C ILE A 114 -14.50 5.92 9.74
N GLY A 115 -15.10 6.92 9.10
CA GLY A 115 -16.25 6.74 8.22
C GLY A 115 -15.95 6.04 6.90
N THR A 116 -14.67 5.89 6.52
CA THR A 116 -14.25 5.29 5.24
C THR A 116 -13.71 3.88 5.40
N ILE A 117 -12.84 3.64 6.38
CA ILE A 117 -12.11 2.37 6.57
C ILE A 117 -12.37 1.71 7.93
N GLY A 118 -13.25 2.26 8.73
CA GLY A 118 -13.58 1.76 10.07
C GLY A 118 -12.61 2.26 11.14
N GLU A 119 -13.07 2.19 12.39
CA GLU A 119 -12.37 2.78 13.54
C GLU A 119 -11.00 2.13 13.80
N ALA A 120 -10.94 0.79 13.75
CA ALA A 120 -9.70 0.06 14.00
C ALA A 120 -8.61 0.44 13.00
N SER A 121 -8.92 0.37 11.70
CA SER A 121 -7.98 0.75 10.63
C SER A 121 -7.55 2.21 10.72
N ALA A 122 -8.49 3.12 10.99
CA ALA A 122 -8.21 4.55 11.09
C ALA A 122 -7.28 4.89 12.26
N ARG A 123 -7.49 4.27 13.43
CA ARG A 123 -6.65 4.48 14.62
C ARG A 123 -5.23 3.98 14.40
N ASP A 124 -5.06 2.77 13.88
CA ASP A 124 -3.73 2.22 13.62
C ASP A 124 -3.00 3.03 12.55
N MET A 125 -3.71 3.43 11.48
CA MET A 125 -3.13 4.24 10.42
C MET A 125 -2.69 5.64 10.90
N SER A 126 -3.36 6.20 11.93
CA SER A 126 -2.97 7.51 12.45
C SER A 126 -1.56 7.55 13.03
N ALA A 127 -1.04 6.42 13.54
CA ALA A 127 0.33 6.32 14.03
C ALA A 127 1.35 6.55 12.91
N TYR A 128 1.01 6.18 11.67
CA TYR A 128 1.89 6.35 10.51
C TYR A 128 2.04 7.81 10.08
N PHE A 129 1.09 8.68 10.43
CA PHE A 129 1.19 10.11 10.10
C PHE A 129 2.34 10.77 10.87
N ASN A 130 2.46 10.51 12.17
CA ASN A 130 3.55 11.03 12.98
C ASN A 130 4.91 10.52 12.49
N LEU A 131 4.99 9.23 12.16
CA LEU A 131 6.20 8.64 11.60
C LEU A 131 6.58 9.27 10.25
N SER A 132 5.60 9.53 9.39
CA SER A 132 5.81 10.19 8.09
C SER A 132 6.31 11.63 8.23
N ASP A 133 5.76 12.37 9.19
CA ASP A 133 6.12 13.77 9.43
C ASP A 133 7.55 13.94 10.00
N GLU A 134 8.09 12.91 10.64
CA GLU A 134 9.46 12.89 11.19
C GLU A 134 10.53 12.42 10.17
N LEU A 135 10.10 11.96 8.97
CA LEU A 135 11.04 11.45 7.96
C LEU A 135 11.91 12.57 7.35
N PRO A 136 13.18 12.29 7.02
CA PRO A 136 14.00 13.21 6.25
C PRO A 136 13.33 13.51 4.90
N THR A 137 13.37 14.77 4.48
CA THR A 137 12.84 15.16 3.16
C THR A 137 13.70 14.56 2.03
N ARG A 138 13.14 14.44 0.83
CA ARG A 138 13.90 13.98 -0.34
C ARG A 138 15.11 14.88 -0.62
N ASP A 139 14.97 16.19 -0.47
CA ASP A 139 16.06 17.15 -0.70
C ASP A 139 17.23 16.89 0.25
N ILE A 140 16.97 16.54 1.51
CA ILE A 140 18.01 16.16 2.49
C ILE A 140 18.71 14.88 2.06
N ILE A 141 17.96 13.87 1.62
CA ILE A 141 18.52 12.59 1.15
C ILE A 141 19.35 12.81 -0.12
N GLN A 142 18.86 13.59 -1.07
CA GLN A 142 19.55 13.86 -2.33
C GLN A 142 20.84 14.68 -2.15
N SER A 143 20.81 15.68 -1.28
CA SER A 143 21.97 16.55 -1.04
C SER A 143 23.03 15.91 -0.15
N SER A 144 22.64 15.00 0.74
CA SER A 144 23.54 14.44 1.76
C SER A 144 23.25 12.95 2.06
N PRO A 145 23.29 12.06 1.05
CA PRO A 145 22.82 10.68 1.19
C PRO A 145 23.61 9.86 2.23
N THR A 146 24.88 10.19 2.44
CA THR A 146 25.74 9.50 3.41
C THR A 146 25.52 9.93 4.85
N THR A 147 24.95 11.11 5.09
CA THR A 147 24.79 11.71 6.44
C THR A 147 23.33 12.01 6.80
N ALA A 148 22.41 11.98 5.82
CA ALA A 148 20.99 12.16 6.09
C ALA A 148 20.50 11.22 7.20
N PRO A 149 19.61 11.66 8.10
CA PRO A 149 19.11 10.84 9.21
C PRO A 149 18.47 9.54 8.74
N ILE A 150 18.75 8.45 9.45
CA ILE A 150 18.11 7.15 9.25
C ILE A 150 17.00 6.99 10.28
N PRO A 151 15.73 6.76 9.89
CA PRO A 151 14.67 6.44 10.82
C PRO A 151 14.98 5.15 11.57
N LYS A 152 14.72 5.14 12.88
CA LYS A 152 14.95 3.95 13.73
C LYS A 152 13.75 3.00 13.72
N ASP A 153 12.55 3.54 13.54
CA ASP A 153 11.31 2.78 13.52
C ASP A 153 11.17 2.02 12.19
N PRO A 154 10.91 0.69 12.20
CA PRO A 154 10.75 -0.09 10.97
C PRO A 154 9.60 0.40 10.09
N SER A 155 8.48 0.85 10.68
CA SER A 155 7.35 1.37 9.92
C SER A 155 7.71 2.68 9.21
N ALA A 156 8.50 3.55 9.87
CA ALA A 156 9.02 4.77 9.29
C ALA A 156 9.94 4.49 8.09
N GLN A 157 10.76 3.43 8.18
CA GLN A 157 11.62 2.99 7.07
C GLN A 157 10.78 2.48 5.87
N ILE A 158 9.69 1.75 6.13
CA ILE A 158 8.77 1.28 5.07
C ILE A 158 8.06 2.48 4.41
N ILE A 159 7.56 3.44 5.19
CA ILE A 159 6.95 4.67 4.66
C ILE A 159 7.94 5.39 3.74
N LEU A 160 9.19 5.50 4.17
CA LEU A 160 10.26 6.16 3.42
C LEU A 160 10.48 5.48 2.06
N VAL A 161 10.54 4.14 2.04
CA VAL A 161 10.64 3.36 0.80
C VAL A 161 9.44 3.57 -0.10
N MET A 162 8.21 3.50 0.42
CA MET A 162 6.99 3.72 -0.36
C MET A 162 6.97 5.13 -0.96
N ARG A 163 7.36 6.15 -0.19
CA ARG A 163 7.48 7.53 -0.68
C ARG A 163 8.48 7.66 -1.82
N GLU A 164 9.62 6.97 -1.71
CA GLU A 164 10.63 7.03 -2.75
C GLU A 164 10.24 6.25 -4.00
N LEU A 165 9.65 5.06 -3.88
CA LEU A 165 9.12 4.28 -5.01
C LEU A 165 8.18 5.11 -5.90
N MET A 166 7.34 5.94 -5.28
CA MET A 166 6.38 6.78 -6.00
C MET A 166 7.02 7.95 -6.73
N ALA A 167 8.10 8.50 -6.19
CA ALA A 167 8.67 9.78 -6.63
C ALA A 167 10.06 9.70 -7.26
N ILE A 168 10.69 8.49 -7.32
CA ILE A 168 12.05 8.33 -7.85
C ILE A 168 12.10 8.63 -9.35
N GLU A 169 13.16 9.27 -9.77
CA GLU A 169 13.54 9.55 -11.15
C GLU A 169 15.02 9.15 -11.34
N SER A 170 15.46 8.84 -12.58
CA SER A 170 16.84 8.41 -12.89
C SER A 170 17.92 9.27 -12.22
N LYS A 171 17.78 10.59 -12.28
CA LYS A 171 18.74 11.54 -11.67
C LYS A 171 18.93 11.40 -10.16
N HIS A 172 17.98 10.75 -9.47
CA HIS A 172 17.99 10.58 -8.00
C HIS A 172 18.45 9.19 -7.57
N VAL A 173 18.55 8.23 -8.50
CA VAL A 173 18.86 6.82 -8.18
C VAL A 173 20.17 6.69 -7.42
N LYS A 174 21.22 7.38 -7.85
CA LYS A 174 22.52 7.34 -7.19
C LYS A 174 22.46 7.77 -5.73
N SER A 175 21.84 8.90 -5.42
CA SER A 175 21.71 9.39 -4.05
C SER A 175 20.80 8.50 -3.23
N TRP A 176 19.73 7.99 -3.82
CA TRP A 176 18.84 7.06 -3.14
C TRP A 176 19.54 5.74 -2.81
N VAL A 177 20.23 5.11 -3.75
CA VAL A 177 20.98 3.85 -3.51
C VAL A 177 22.03 4.05 -2.41
N THR A 178 22.78 5.14 -2.46
CA THR A 178 23.76 5.48 -1.41
C THR A 178 23.11 5.61 -0.03
N TYR A 179 21.94 6.21 0.06
CA TYR A 179 21.19 6.34 1.29
C TYR A 179 20.59 5.00 1.72
N MET A 180 19.95 4.29 0.79
CA MET A 180 19.24 3.03 1.02
C MET A 180 20.17 1.94 1.55
N GLN A 181 21.43 1.86 1.10
CA GLN A 181 22.43 0.91 1.59
C GLN A 181 22.71 1.04 3.10
N ARG A 182 22.29 2.12 3.74
CA ARG A 182 22.40 2.35 5.19
C ARG A 182 21.18 1.84 5.96
N LEU A 183 20.12 1.42 5.26
CA LEU A 183 18.92 0.81 5.84
C LEU A 183 19.12 -0.69 6.05
N PRO A 184 18.29 -1.36 6.88
CA PRO A 184 18.26 -2.82 6.98
C PRO A 184 18.02 -3.49 5.63
N MET A 185 18.59 -4.69 5.44
CA MET A 185 18.52 -5.41 4.18
C MET A 185 17.07 -5.73 3.74
N GLU A 186 16.20 -6.03 4.69
CA GLU A 186 14.77 -6.30 4.42
C GLU A 186 14.08 -5.07 3.78
N VAL A 187 14.47 -3.88 4.21
CA VAL A 187 13.93 -2.62 3.67
C VAL A 187 14.52 -2.32 2.29
N GLN A 188 15.80 -2.64 2.08
CA GLN A 188 16.43 -2.55 0.76
C GLN A 188 15.79 -3.53 -0.24
N ALA A 189 15.56 -4.77 0.18
CA ALA A 189 14.90 -5.79 -0.63
C ALA A 189 13.47 -5.37 -1.00
N LEU A 190 12.71 -4.79 -0.06
CA LEU A 190 11.38 -4.25 -0.35
C LEU A 190 11.42 -3.21 -1.48
N PHE A 191 12.39 -2.29 -1.47
CA PHE A 191 12.54 -1.33 -2.56
C PHE A 191 12.85 -2.05 -3.88
N GLY A 192 13.83 -2.96 -3.88
CA GLY A 192 14.27 -3.65 -5.09
C GLY A 192 13.19 -4.51 -5.73
N THR A 193 12.44 -5.28 -4.95
CA THR A 193 11.33 -6.12 -5.46
C THR A 193 10.20 -5.26 -6.00
N THR A 194 9.74 -4.27 -5.24
CA THR A 194 8.61 -3.43 -5.65
C THR A 194 8.95 -2.56 -6.87
N ILE A 195 10.17 -2.03 -6.97
CA ILE A 195 10.57 -1.23 -8.15
C ILE A 195 10.65 -2.08 -9.41
N SER A 196 11.06 -3.35 -9.32
CA SER A 196 11.18 -4.25 -10.48
C SER A 196 9.82 -4.56 -11.12
N GLU A 197 8.74 -4.51 -10.35
CA GLU A 197 7.36 -4.75 -10.78
C GLU A 197 6.64 -3.45 -11.19
N SER A 198 7.23 -2.30 -10.89
CA SER A 198 6.62 -1.00 -11.16
C SER A 198 6.80 -0.53 -12.60
N SER A 199 5.98 0.43 -13.02
CA SER A 199 6.12 1.12 -14.31
C SER A 199 7.44 1.88 -14.45
N LYS A 200 8.16 2.15 -13.36
CA LYS A 200 9.47 2.82 -13.33
C LYS A 200 10.65 1.86 -13.40
N ALA A 201 10.40 0.54 -13.49
CA ALA A 201 11.45 -0.49 -13.50
C ALA A 201 12.55 -0.16 -14.52
N SER A 202 12.18 0.11 -15.79
CA SER A 202 13.15 0.38 -16.83
C SER A 202 13.97 1.66 -16.59
N GLU A 203 13.40 2.66 -15.95
CA GLU A 203 14.08 3.91 -15.64
C GLU A 203 15.12 3.75 -14.51
N VAL A 204 14.78 2.99 -13.48
CA VAL A 204 15.61 2.83 -12.29
C VAL A 204 16.63 1.70 -12.44
N MET A 205 16.19 0.54 -12.97
CA MET A 205 17.03 -0.66 -13.07
C MET A 205 18.19 -0.52 -14.07
N ASN A 206 18.07 0.38 -15.05
CA ASN A 206 19.15 0.66 -16.00
C ASN A 206 20.22 1.62 -15.45
N GLU A 207 19.99 2.23 -14.29
CA GLU A 207 20.98 3.09 -13.67
C GLU A 207 22.15 2.28 -13.09
N PRO A 208 23.42 2.65 -13.39
CA PRO A 208 24.58 1.87 -12.99
C PRO A 208 24.68 1.62 -11.48
N ASP A 209 24.33 2.61 -10.65
CA ASP A 209 24.39 2.51 -9.20
C ASP A 209 23.37 1.48 -8.67
N PHE A 210 22.16 1.44 -9.24
CA PHE A 210 21.16 0.43 -8.90
C PHE A 210 21.57 -0.97 -9.38
N THR A 211 22.03 -1.08 -10.61
CA THR A 211 22.49 -2.36 -11.20
C THR A 211 23.62 -2.96 -10.36
N SER A 212 24.60 -2.15 -9.94
CA SER A 212 25.70 -2.61 -9.08
C SER A 212 25.18 -3.11 -7.74
N TRP A 213 24.29 -2.36 -7.10
CA TRP A 213 23.66 -2.78 -5.85
C TRP A 213 22.85 -4.08 -6.01
N ALA A 214 22.07 -4.22 -7.07
CA ALA A 214 21.25 -5.40 -7.33
C ALA A 214 22.10 -6.66 -7.56
N VAL A 215 23.21 -6.55 -8.30
CA VAL A 215 24.16 -7.66 -8.51
C VAL A 215 24.80 -8.10 -7.19
N GLU A 216 25.22 -7.16 -6.35
CA GLU A 216 25.82 -7.46 -5.04
C GLU A 216 24.83 -8.13 -4.08
N ASN A 217 23.54 -7.84 -4.24
CA ASN A 217 22.47 -8.27 -3.33
C ASN A 217 21.50 -9.28 -3.95
N GLN A 218 21.80 -9.85 -5.12
CA GLN A 218 20.92 -10.75 -5.89
C GLN A 218 20.34 -11.94 -5.10
N LYS A 219 20.98 -12.34 -4.01
CA LYS A 219 20.51 -13.45 -3.15
C LYS A 219 19.26 -13.11 -2.31
N TYR A 220 18.82 -11.85 -2.31
CA TYR A 220 17.67 -11.36 -1.56
C TYR A 220 16.45 -11.08 -2.44
N PHE A 221 16.53 -11.39 -3.75
CA PHE A 221 15.48 -11.22 -4.75
C PHE A 221 15.01 -12.56 -5.31
#